data_641d6574774b1fe56865b4e9c3712d26
#
_entry.id   641d6574774b1fe56865b4e9c3712d26
#
_cell.length_a   1.000
_cell.length_b   1.000
_cell.length_c   1.000
_cell.angle_alpha   90.00
_cell.angle_beta   90.00
_cell.angle_gamma   90.00
#
_symmetry.space_group_name_H-M   'P 1'
#
loop_
_entity.id
_entity.type
_entity.pdbx_description
1 polymer ?
#
loop_
_entity_poly.entity_id
_entity_poly.type
_entity_poly.pdbx_seq_one_letter_code
_entity_poly.pdbx_strand_id
1 'polypeptide(L)'
;MMWEYANGIDESEVIYNYGPPKSIGNSTTLAKDVSNVETLNEILLTLAEHVAYRLRKHKMVANVVNVGLRTKDFKDFSHQKKLDFATANTKDIYLKAKELLKEMYKGEEIRLVALRVDKLTNKNEAQISLFETEKERKQEKLDEVLDNLKEKYGYEKITRAGKMGIEKNIKLK
;
A
#
# COMPACT_ATOMS: atom_id res chain seq x y z
N MET A 1 13.82 2.17 -31.47
CA MET A 1 13.61 2.45 -30.03
C MET A 1 14.67 1.81 -29.11
N MET A 2 14.73 0.48 -28.83
CA MET A 2 15.77 -0.10 -27.94
C MET A 2 17.20 0.10 -28.44
N TRP A 3 17.44 -0.05 -29.75
CA TRP A 3 18.74 0.19 -30.38
C TRP A 3 19.17 1.65 -30.23
N GLU A 4 18.27 2.61 -30.44
CA GLU A 4 18.52 4.05 -30.31
C GLU A 4 18.91 4.38 -28.86
N TYR A 5 18.14 3.89 -27.87
CA TYR A 5 18.49 4.08 -26.45
C TYR A 5 19.83 3.47 -26.07
N ALA A 6 20.17 2.30 -26.61
CA ALA A 6 21.47 1.67 -26.39
C ALA A 6 22.63 2.50 -26.97
N ASN A 7 22.37 3.33 -27.98
CA ASN A 7 23.33 4.26 -28.58
C ASN A 7 23.24 5.70 -28.03
N GLY A 8 22.45 5.92 -26.98
CA GLY A 8 22.28 7.22 -26.32
C GLY A 8 21.44 8.22 -27.15
N ILE A 9 20.64 7.71 -28.08
CA ILE A 9 19.74 8.52 -28.92
C ILE A 9 18.35 8.49 -28.27
N ASP A 10 17.93 9.62 -27.69
CA ASP A 10 16.59 9.84 -27.13
C ASP A 10 16.18 11.27 -27.40
N GLU A 11 15.16 11.45 -28.23
CA GLU A 11 14.58 12.75 -28.58
C GLU A 11 13.35 13.12 -27.73
N SER A 12 13.04 12.31 -26.69
CA SER A 12 11.91 12.59 -25.83
C SER A 12 12.11 13.85 -25.01
N GLU A 13 11.04 14.63 -24.85
CA GLU A 13 11.09 15.84 -24.04
C GLU A 13 11.31 15.52 -22.56
N VAL A 14 12.12 16.33 -21.88
CA VAL A 14 12.28 16.24 -20.43
C VAL A 14 11.05 16.82 -19.74
N ILE A 15 10.28 15.96 -19.09
CA ILE A 15 9.08 16.36 -18.35
C ILE A 15 9.48 16.79 -16.93
N TYR A 16 9.31 18.07 -16.62
CA TYR A 16 9.63 18.64 -15.29
C TYR A 16 8.45 18.57 -14.30
N ASN A 17 7.23 18.45 -14.79
CA ASN A 17 6.02 18.44 -13.96
C ASN A 17 5.15 17.24 -14.30
N TYR A 18 5.21 16.23 -13.42
CA TYR A 18 4.43 15.00 -13.60
C TYR A 18 2.97 15.09 -13.11
N GLY A 19 2.57 16.23 -12.57
CA GLY A 19 1.26 16.35 -11.93
C GLY A 19 1.12 15.48 -10.66
N PRO A 20 -0.05 15.50 -10.02
CA PRO A 20 -0.29 14.66 -8.83
C PRO A 20 -0.30 13.16 -9.18
N PRO A 21 0.14 12.28 -8.27
CA PRO A 21 0.13 10.86 -8.49
C PRO A 21 -1.30 10.34 -8.69
N LYS A 22 -1.51 9.48 -9.70
CA LYS A 22 -2.81 8.85 -9.97
C LYS A 22 -3.07 7.63 -9.08
N SER A 23 -2.00 6.99 -8.60
CA SER A 23 -2.03 5.84 -7.71
C SER A 23 -0.80 5.82 -6.80
N ILE A 24 -0.91 5.18 -5.64
CA ILE A 24 0.20 4.90 -4.73
C ILE A 24 0.18 3.42 -4.42
N GLY A 25 1.30 2.73 -4.60
CA GLY A 25 1.40 1.31 -4.33
C GLY A 25 2.76 0.92 -3.79
N ASN A 26 2.80 -0.25 -3.18
CA ASN A 26 4.03 -0.92 -2.80
C ASN A 26 3.87 -2.43 -2.98
N SER A 27 4.98 -3.12 -3.22
CA SER A 27 5.02 -4.57 -3.38
C SER A 27 6.29 -5.14 -2.78
N THR A 28 6.24 -6.39 -2.39
CA THR A 28 7.41 -7.10 -1.90
C THR A 28 7.48 -8.51 -2.48
N THR A 29 8.66 -8.88 -2.97
CA THR A 29 8.97 -10.27 -3.29
C THR A 29 9.46 -10.95 -2.02
N LEU A 30 8.85 -12.07 -1.67
CA LEU A 30 9.14 -12.78 -0.44
C LEU A 30 10.46 -13.54 -0.57
N ALA A 31 11.22 -13.65 0.54
CA ALA A 31 12.46 -14.42 0.56
C ALA A 31 12.21 -15.94 0.38
N LYS A 32 11.03 -16.42 0.80
CA LYS A 32 10.51 -17.76 0.57
C LYS A 32 9.05 -17.66 0.20
N ASP A 33 8.59 -18.55 -0.68
CA ASP A 33 7.19 -18.64 -1.06
C ASP A 33 6.33 -19.02 0.16
N VAL A 34 5.17 -18.38 0.31
CA VAL A 34 4.31 -18.46 1.50
C VAL A 34 2.90 -18.89 1.09
N SER A 35 2.34 -19.88 1.81
CA SER A 35 0.95 -20.33 1.69
C SER A 35 0.12 -20.07 2.96
N ASN A 36 0.72 -19.51 4.01
CA ASN A 36 0.02 -19.19 5.26
C ASN A 36 -0.69 -17.83 5.15
N VAL A 37 -2.01 -17.84 5.37
CA VAL A 37 -2.88 -16.65 5.28
C VAL A 37 -2.53 -15.59 6.34
N GLU A 38 -2.15 -16.01 7.54
CA GLU A 38 -1.75 -15.11 8.62
C GLU A 38 -0.51 -14.32 8.21
N THR A 39 0.49 -15.00 7.67
CA THR A 39 1.71 -14.35 7.16
C THR A 39 1.39 -13.39 6.01
N LEU A 40 0.52 -13.76 5.07
CA LEU A 40 0.09 -12.86 3.99
C LEU A 40 -0.65 -11.63 4.52
N ASN A 41 -1.50 -11.77 5.54
CA ASN A 41 -2.18 -10.66 6.20
C ASN A 41 -1.19 -9.69 6.87
N GLU A 42 -0.15 -10.22 7.50
CA GLU A 42 0.89 -9.42 8.14
C GLU A 42 1.73 -8.63 7.12
N ILE A 43 2.03 -9.26 5.97
CA ILE A 43 2.68 -8.58 4.85
C ILE A 43 1.78 -7.46 4.32
N LEU A 44 0.50 -7.73 4.12
CA LEU A 44 -0.47 -6.71 3.68
C LEU A 44 -0.58 -5.56 4.68
N LEU A 45 -0.52 -5.82 5.99
CA LEU A 45 -0.51 -4.76 7.01
C LEU A 45 0.72 -3.87 6.86
N THR A 46 1.89 -4.47 6.61
CA THR A 46 3.13 -3.72 6.39
C THR A 46 3.03 -2.85 5.13
N LEU A 47 2.53 -3.41 4.03
CA LEU A 47 2.33 -2.65 2.79
C LEU A 47 1.30 -1.53 2.97
N ALA A 48 0.21 -1.79 3.72
CA ALA A 48 -0.82 -0.79 4.02
C ALA A 48 -0.27 0.39 4.83
N GLU A 49 0.61 0.15 5.81
CA GLU A 49 1.28 1.23 6.54
C GLU A 49 2.11 2.12 5.61
N HIS A 50 2.90 1.53 4.71
CA HIS A 50 3.72 2.30 3.76
C HIS A 50 2.87 3.10 2.77
N VAL A 51 1.82 2.48 2.24
CA VAL A 51 0.92 3.14 1.29
C VAL A 51 0.15 4.27 1.97
N ALA A 52 -0.42 4.03 3.16
CA ALA A 52 -1.16 5.03 3.92
C ALA A 52 -0.27 6.22 4.36
N TYR A 53 0.97 5.94 4.81
CA TYR A 53 1.95 6.98 5.11
C TYR A 53 2.20 7.89 3.90
N ARG A 54 2.44 7.29 2.72
CA ARG A 54 2.66 8.07 1.49
C ARG A 54 1.43 8.88 1.07
N LEU A 55 0.20 8.35 1.24
CA LEU A 55 -1.03 9.11 1.02
C LEU A 55 -1.07 10.35 1.92
N ARG A 56 -0.86 10.19 3.22
CA ARG A 56 -0.87 11.30 4.18
C ARG A 56 0.22 12.33 3.89
N LYS A 57 1.43 11.88 3.54
CA LYS A 57 2.54 12.76 3.16
C LYS A 57 2.20 13.63 1.93
N HIS A 58 1.47 13.08 0.97
CA HIS A 58 0.98 13.83 -0.20
C HIS A 58 -0.35 14.55 0.03
N LYS A 59 -0.92 14.50 1.25
CA LYS A 59 -2.24 15.08 1.60
C LYS A 59 -3.36 14.56 0.70
N MET A 60 -3.29 13.28 0.34
CA MET A 60 -4.24 12.60 -0.54
C MET A 60 -4.99 11.51 0.20
N VAL A 61 -6.18 11.20 -0.30
CA VAL A 61 -7.01 10.07 0.13
C VAL A 61 -7.34 9.18 -1.09
N ALA A 62 -7.59 7.91 -0.85
CA ALA A 62 -7.86 6.94 -1.89
C ALA A 62 -9.30 6.41 -1.81
N ASN A 63 -9.87 6.08 -2.97
CA ASN A 63 -11.22 5.53 -3.08
C ASN A 63 -11.23 4.03 -3.46
N VAL A 64 -10.13 3.48 -3.92
CA VAL A 64 -10.04 2.09 -4.37
C VAL A 64 -8.79 1.44 -3.78
N VAL A 65 -8.94 0.22 -3.30
CA VAL A 65 -7.83 -0.65 -2.89
C VAL A 65 -7.70 -1.79 -3.89
N ASN A 66 -6.49 -2.08 -4.30
CA ASN A 66 -6.12 -3.18 -5.18
C ASN A 66 -5.06 -4.04 -4.48
N VAL A 67 -5.29 -5.36 -4.46
CA VAL A 67 -4.32 -6.35 -3.98
C VAL A 67 -3.91 -7.22 -5.16
N GLY A 68 -2.62 -7.39 -5.35
CA GLY A 68 -2.02 -8.26 -6.35
C GLY A 68 -1.18 -9.34 -5.70
N LEU A 69 -1.27 -10.55 -6.24
CA LEU A 69 -0.47 -11.69 -5.82
C LEU A 69 0.21 -12.30 -7.04
N ARG A 70 1.44 -12.77 -6.84
CA ARG A 70 2.15 -13.61 -7.81
C ARG A 70 2.49 -14.94 -7.16
N THR A 71 2.10 -16.02 -7.82
CA THR A 71 2.44 -17.38 -7.35
C THR A 71 3.92 -17.72 -7.63
N LYS A 72 4.39 -18.83 -7.08
CA LYS A 72 5.72 -19.37 -7.35
C LYS A 72 5.93 -19.68 -8.84
N ASP A 73 4.85 -20.02 -9.56
CA ASP A 73 4.86 -20.33 -11.00
C ASP A 73 4.74 -19.06 -11.88
N PHE A 74 4.94 -17.86 -11.28
CA PHE A 74 4.88 -16.55 -11.95
C PHE A 74 3.51 -16.21 -12.56
N LYS A 75 2.42 -16.80 -12.05
CA LYS A 75 1.06 -16.41 -12.43
C LYS A 75 0.63 -15.23 -11.58
N ASP A 76 0.20 -14.15 -12.24
CA ASP A 76 -0.30 -12.94 -11.59
C ASP A 76 -1.82 -12.95 -11.54
N PHE A 77 -2.37 -12.55 -10.40
CA PHE A 77 -3.79 -12.24 -10.25
C PHE A 77 -3.99 -11.09 -9.29
N SER A 78 -5.02 -10.32 -9.52
CA SER A 78 -5.32 -9.15 -8.69
C SER A 78 -6.81 -8.89 -8.60
N HIS A 79 -7.25 -8.37 -7.46
CA HIS A 79 -8.60 -7.90 -7.23
C HIS A 79 -8.59 -6.49 -6.67
N GLN A 80 -9.64 -5.73 -6.98
CA GLN A 80 -9.82 -4.39 -6.45
C GLN A 80 -11.25 -4.17 -5.96
N LYS A 81 -11.39 -3.34 -4.93
CA LYS A 81 -12.69 -2.89 -4.41
C LYS A 81 -12.67 -1.41 -4.12
N LYS A 82 -13.84 -0.78 -4.30
CA LYS A 82 -14.07 0.58 -3.85
C LYS A 82 -14.18 0.59 -2.32
N LEU A 83 -13.62 1.61 -1.71
CA LEU A 83 -13.85 1.95 -0.30
C LEU A 83 -15.21 2.64 -0.15
N ASP A 84 -15.81 2.50 1.01
CA ASP A 84 -17.09 3.15 1.30
C ASP A 84 -16.94 4.67 1.35
N PHE A 85 -15.79 5.13 1.87
CA PHE A 85 -15.38 6.52 1.90
C PHE A 85 -13.92 6.65 1.49
N ALA A 86 -13.57 7.83 0.93
CA ALA A 86 -12.18 8.14 0.63
C ALA A 86 -11.37 8.23 1.93
N THR A 87 -10.25 7.52 2.03
CA THR A 87 -9.46 7.44 3.27
C THR A 87 -7.96 7.39 3.00
N ALA A 88 -7.17 7.87 3.97
CA ALA A 88 -5.74 7.64 4.10
C ALA A 88 -5.40 6.86 5.38
N ASN A 89 -6.43 6.29 6.03
CA ASN A 89 -6.29 5.55 7.27
C ASN A 89 -5.70 4.16 6.99
N THR A 90 -4.65 3.81 7.71
CA THR A 90 -3.95 2.53 7.57
C THR A 90 -4.88 1.33 7.81
N LYS A 91 -5.76 1.45 8.82
CA LYS A 91 -6.66 0.37 9.21
C LYS A 91 -7.70 0.07 8.14
N ASP A 92 -8.31 1.10 7.55
CA ASP A 92 -9.36 0.94 6.54
C ASP A 92 -8.79 0.29 5.26
N ILE A 93 -7.62 0.78 4.81
CA ILE A 93 -6.90 0.20 3.68
C ILE A 93 -6.54 -1.26 3.95
N TYR A 94 -6.02 -1.57 5.15
CA TYR A 94 -5.68 -2.94 5.53
C TYR A 94 -6.90 -3.86 5.59
N LEU A 95 -8.00 -3.42 6.21
CA LEU A 95 -9.21 -4.25 6.32
C LEU A 95 -9.80 -4.58 4.94
N LYS A 96 -9.80 -3.59 4.02
CA LYS A 96 -10.25 -3.83 2.64
C LYS A 96 -9.29 -4.75 1.89
N ALA A 97 -7.98 -4.61 2.08
CA ALA A 97 -6.98 -5.50 1.50
C ALA A 97 -7.12 -6.95 2.03
N LYS A 98 -7.37 -7.12 3.32
CA LYS A 98 -7.64 -8.43 3.94
C LYS A 98 -8.89 -9.10 3.39
N GLU A 99 -9.96 -8.32 3.16
CA GLU A 99 -11.19 -8.80 2.51
C GLU A 99 -10.89 -9.31 1.09
N LEU A 100 -10.16 -8.53 0.28
CA LEU A 100 -9.74 -8.91 -1.06
C LEU A 100 -8.88 -10.17 -1.07
N LEU A 101 -7.90 -10.27 -0.16
CA LEU A 101 -7.09 -11.48 -0.02
C LEU A 101 -7.96 -12.71 0.23
N LYS A 102 -8.91 -12.63 1.17
CA LYS A 102 -9.82 -13.75 1.50
C LYS A 102 -10.66 -14.21 0.31
N GLU A 103 -11.05 -13.30 -0.59
CA GLU A 103 -11.87 -13.63 -1.75
C GLU A 103 -11.06 -14.29 -2.88
N MET A 104 -9.83 -13.84 -3.07
CA MET A 104 -9.03 -14.26 -4.24
C MET A 104 -8.05 -15.39 -3.95
N TYR A 105 -7.60 -15.55 -2.71
CA TYR A 105 -6.60 -16.53 -2.35
C TYR A 105 -7.21 -17.92 -2.12
N LYS A 106 -6.66 -18.95 -2.76
CA LYS A 106 -7.17 -20.33 -2.72
C LYS A 106 -6.15 -21.33 -2.16
N GLY A 107 -5.06 -20.86 -1.55
CA GLY A 107 -4.04 -21.72 -0.93
C GLY A 107 -2.77 -21.91 -1.76
N GLU A 108 -2.58 -21.12 -2.82
CA GLU A 108 -1.38 -21.16 -3.65
C GLU A 108 -0.14 -20.69 -2.88
N GLU A 109 1.05 -21.15 -3.29
CA GLU A 109 2.31 -20.59 -2.78
C GLU A 109 2.59 -19.25 -3.43
N ILE A 110 2.62 -18.21 -2.63
CA ILE A 110 2.76 -16.80 -3.07
C ILE A 110 4.21 -16.36 -2.94
N ARG A 111 4.74 -15.83 -4.04
CA ARG A 111 6.08 -15.26 -4.17
C ARG A 111 6.12 -13.75 -4.02
N LEU A 112 5.09 -13.04 -4.46
CA LEU A 112 5.00 -11.59 -4.38
C LEU A 112 3.62 -11.14 -3.92
N VAL A 113 3.61 -10.17 -3.03
CA VAL A 113 2.40 -9.48 -2.59
C VAL A 113 2.51 -8.01 -2.95
N ALA A 114 1.46 -7.46 -3.55
CA ALA A 114 1.34 -6.05 -3.90
C ALA A 114 0.07 -5.45 -3.31
N LEU A 115 0.18 -4.22 -2.86
CA LEU A 115 -0.94 -3.38 -2.44
C LEU A 115 -0.85 -2.04 -3.15
N ARG A 116 -1.91 -1.63 -3.80
CA ARG A 116 -2.02 -0.34 -4.47
C ARG A 116 -3.36 0.30 -4.13
N VAL A 117 -3.35 1.61 -4.08
CA VAL A 117 -4.57 2.43 -3.94
C VAL A 117 -4.68 3.36 -5.14
N ASP A 118 -5.90 3.49 -5.63
CA ASP A 118 -6.23 4.21 -6.86
C ASP A 118 -7.35 5.25 -6.61
N LYS A 119 -7.63 6.06 -7.64
CA LYS A 119 -8.61 7.15 -7.61
C LYS A 119 -8.32 8.10 -6.44
N LEU A 120 -7.09 8.61 -6.46
CA LEU A 120 -6.62 9.55 -5.45
C LEU A 120 -7.28 10.91 -5.64
N THR A 121 -7.68 11.51 -4.51
CA THR A 121 -8.21 12.88 -4.44
C THR A 121 -7.48 13.65 -3.35
N ASN A 122 -7.43 14.97 -3.46
CA ASN A 122 -6.90 15.79 -2.38
C ASN A 122 -7.78 15.64 -1.13
N LYS A 123 -7.17 15.53 0.05
CA LYS A 123 -7.91 15.38 1.32
C LYS A 123 -8.92 16.50 1.53
N ASN A 124 -8.60 17.73 1.11
CA ASN A 124 -9.48 18.89 1.26
C ASN A 124 -10.68 18.91 0.29
N GLU A 125 -10.60 18.13 -0.80
CA GLU A 125 -11.66 18.03 -1.83
C GLU A 125 -12.48 16.74 -1.67
N ALA A 126 -12.04 15.85 -0.78
CA ALA A 126 -12.75 14.60 -0.53
C ALA A 126 -14.05 14.87 0.22
N GLN A 127 -15.10 14.15 -0.19
CA GLN A 127 -16.36 14.18 0.52
C GLN A 127 -16.16 13.64 1.95
N ILE A 128 -16.33 14.50 2.94
CA ILE A 128 -16.30 14.14 4.35
C ILE A 128 -17.59 13.40 4.68
N SER A 129 -17.50 12.28 5.38
CA SER A 129 -18.67 11.63 5.94
C SER A 129 -19.28 12.52 7.03
N LEU A 130 -20.58 12.82 6.91
CA LEU A 130 -21.31 13.52 7.97
C LEU A 130 -21.39 12.72 9.29
N PHE A 131 -21.06 11.43 9.23
CA PHE A 131 -21.09 10.50 10.35
C PHE A 131 -19.71 10.08 10.82
N GLU A 132 -18.70 10.95 10.61
CA GLU A 132 -17.35 10.70 11.12
C GLU A 132 -17.38 10.52 12.65
N THR A 133 -16.99 9.34 13.11
CA THR A 133 -17.01 8.99 14.51
C THR A 133 -15.79 9.56 15.24
N GLU A 134 -15.93 9.83 16.55
CA GLU A 134 -14.75 10.19 17.40
C GLU A 134 -13.62 9.14 17.32
N LYS A 135 -13.97 7.89 17.05
CA LYS A 135 -13.01 6.80 16.91
C LYS A 135 -12.16 6.95 15.64
N GLU A 136 -12.74 7.39 14.53
CA GLU A 136 -12.03 7.66 13.26
C GLU A 136 -11.09 8.84 13.42
N ARG A 137 -11.53 9.92 14.06
CA ARG A 137 -10.66 11.08 14.38
C ARG A 137 -9.49 10.73 15.29
N LYS A 138 -9.73 9.87 16.31
CA LYS A 138 -8.66 9.37 17.18
C LYS A 138 -7.66 8.50 16.39
N GLN A 139 -8.14 7.70 15.45
CA GLN A 139 -7.27 6.87 14.63
C GLN A 139 -6.42 7.71 13.66
N GLU A 140 -6.99 8.75 13.03
CA GLU A 140 -6.21 9.68 12.20
C GLU A 140 -5.09 10.36 13.00
N LYS A 141 -5.40 10.90 14.18
CA LYS A 141 -4.40 11.51 15.07
C LYS A 141 -3.31 10.52 15.48
N LEU A 142 -3.69 9.27 15.76
CA LEU A 142 -2.73 8.22 16.09
C LEU A 142 -1.80 7.93 14.90
N ASP A 143 -2.33 7.82 13.70
CA ASP A 143 -1.53 7.58 12.49
C ASP A 143 -0.57 8.78 12.23
N GLU A 144 -1.01 10.03 12.43
CA GLU A 144 -0.14 11.22 12.30
C GLU A 144 0.99 11.24 13.34
N VAL A 145 0.69 10.92 14.60
CA VAL A 145 1.71 10.84 15.66
C VAL A 145 2.71 9.74 15.36
N LEU A 146 2.24 8.56 14.90
CA LEU A 146 3.12 7.46 14.53
C LEU A 146 4.00 7.80 13.33
N ASP A 147 3.47 8.52 12.33
CA ASP A 147 4.24 8.98 11.18
C ASP A 147 5.37 9.93 11.61
N ASN A 148 5.06 10.93 12.46
CA ASN A 148 6.05 11.86 13.00
C ASN A 148 7.14 11.15 13.82
N LEU A 149 6.77 10.17 14.62
CA LEU A 149 7.72 9.38 15.39
C LEU A 149 8.61 8.52 14.48
N LYS A 150 8.04 7.90 13.44
CA LYS A 150 8.78 7.11 12.46
C LYS A 150 9.74 7.97 11.63
N GLU A 151 9.35 9.20 11.26
CA GLU A 151 10.25 10.14 10.59
C GLU A 151 11.42 10.55 11.48
N LYS A 152 11.18 10.79 12.77
CA LYS A 152 12.20 11.25 13.72
C LYS A 152 13.16 10.14 14.15
N TYR A 153 12.68 8.93 14.38
CA TYR A 153 13.46 7.84 14.99
C TYR A 153 13.76 6.68 14.03
N GLY A 154 13.22 6.70 12.83
CA GLY A 154 13.34 5.63 11.83
C GLY A 154 12.14 4.69 11.81
N TYR A 155 11.84 4.19 10.62
CA TYR A 155 10.64 3.39 10.34
C TYR A 155 10.59 2.07 11.10
N GLU A 156 11.76 1.48 11.40
CA GLU A 156 11.91 0.17 12.05
C GLU A 156 11.84 0.22 13.58
N LYS A 157 11.94 1.42 14.18
CA LYS A 157 11.99 1.57 15.65
C LYS A 157 10.63 1.45 16.32
N ILE A 158 9.57 1.74 15.57
CA ILE A 158 8.19 1.69 16.06
C ILE A 158 7.38 0.78 15.16
N THR A 159 7.07 -0.40 15.66
CA THR A 159 6.32 -1.41 14.91
C THR A 159 5.07 -1.85 15.70
N ARG A 160 4.07 -2.35 14.99
CA ARG A 160 2.86 -2.90 15.62
C ARG A 160 3.19 -4.29 16.18
N ALA A 161 2.64 -4.65 17.35
CA ALA A 161 2.89 -5.94 17.99
C ALA A 161 2.64 -7.14 17.07
N GLY A 162 1.62 -7.06 16.17
CA GLY A 162 1.35 -8.10 15.17
C GLY A 162 2.43 -8.31 14.10
N LYS A 163 3.48 -7.49 14.07
CA LYS A 163 4.62 -7.62 13.15
C LYS A 163 5.88 -8.21 13.80
N MET A 164 5.85 -8.44 15.11
CA MET A 164 7.01 -8.95 15.85
C MET A 164 7.32 -10.40 15.46
N GLY A 165 8.03 -10.58 14.39
CA GLY A 165 8.43 -11.90 13.85
C GLY A 165 8.67 -11.94 12.34
N ILE A 166 8.23 -10.93 11.61
CA ILE A 166 8.23 -10.91 10.12
C ILE A 166 9.42 -10.15 9.53
N GLU A 167 10.04 -9.25 10.28
CA GLU A 167 11.12 -8.38 9.79
C GLU A 167 12.28 -9.13 9.13
N LYS A 168 12.44 -10.41 9.39
CA LYS A 168 13.47 -11.26 8.75
C LYS A 168 13.14 -11.66 7.31
N ASN A 169 11.89 -11.55 6.88
CA ASN A 169 11.41 -12.08 5.60
C ASN A 169 10.99 -11.01 4.57
N ILE A 170 10.93 -9.74 4.95
CA ILE A 170 10.46 -8.67 4.08
C ILE A 170 11.56 -7.62 3.91
N LYS A 171 12.16 -7.56 2.72
CA LYS A 171 12.96 -6.41 2.29
C LYS A 171 12.04 -5.45 1.54
N LEU A 172 11.53 -4.45 2.23
CA LEU A 172 10.86 -3.32 1.59
C LEU A 172 11.95 -2.37 1.05
N LYS A 173 11.88 -2.09 -0.24
CA LYS A 173 12.70 -1.05 -0.88
C LYS A 173 12.01 0.30 -0.77
#